data_dfe42e492afbde93b34490b71a9bf280
#
_entry.id   dfe42e492afbde93b34490b71a9bf280
#
_cell.length_a   1.000
_cell.length_b   1.000
_cell.length_c   1.000
_cell.angle_alpha   90.00
_cell.angle_beta   90.00
_cell.angle_gamma   90.00
#
_symmetry.space_group_name_H-M   'P 1'
#
loop_
_entity.id
_entity.type
_entity.pdbx_description
1 polymer ?
#
loop_
_entity_poly.entity_id
_entity_poly.type
_entity_poly.pdbx_seq_one_letter_code
_entity_poly.pdbx_strand_id
1 'polypeptide(L)'
;MSIVQLYDITQIKSFIKHSNYESASYLYKLPQQYNEIDVLITDAIESPGVFSIKENDSIKAIILSFAYDKNKFKVIGPFVADNYVLSVETFETLFKTMTSNQPDDAVFNFSFEEGIQQYKPLMKVIQASYNFTDYYIEARTRLEEDMHQPNIIPYHKGFYRAFSKLHTTTFKYQAQSPQDIMDSLDDHHHLFLFVSEGLLKGYLYLEIDSQQSIAEIKYFSSHVDYRLKGIAFELLAYALQYAFDNFDIRKVYFKIRNKNNKLIERFNGLGFHINYEYIKFKFESRNVKDQTIPE
;
A
#
# COMPACT_ATOMS: atom_id res chain seq x y z
N MET A 1 11.30 28.95 -15.91
CA MET A 1 10.86 27.81 -15.09
C MET A 1 10.97 28.21 -13.63
N SER A 2 9.93 27.99 -12.84
CA SER A 2 9.91 28.18 -11.39
C SER A 2 9.30 26.98 -10.68
N ILE A 3 9.75 26.72 -9.45
CA ILE A 3 9.14 25.71 -8.59
C ILE A 3 8.36 26.46 -7.52
N VAL A 4 7.08 26.13 -7.38
CA VAL A 4 6.18 26.78 -6.43
C VAL A 4 5.35 25.75 -5.68
N GLN A 5 5.09 26.02 -4.40
CA GLN A 5 4.12 25.26 -3.62
C GLN A 5 2.70 25.66 -4.00
N LEU A 6 1.81 24.69 -4.12
CA LEU A 6 0.41 24.88 -4.44
C LEU A 6 -0.48 24.64 -3.21
N TYR A 7 -1.53 25.42 -3.10
CA TYR A 7 -2.52 25.36 -2.02
C TYR A 7 -3.97 25.24 -2.53
N ASP A 8 -4.20 25.51 -3.81
CA ASP A 8 -5.54 25.45 -4.41
C ASP A 8 -5.87 24.01 -4.79
N ILE A 9 -6.74 23.38 -3.99
CA ILE A 9 -7.19 21.99 -4.18
C ILE A 9 -7.82 21.79 -5.56
N THR A 10 -8.63 22.74 -6.01
CA THR A 10 -9.32 22.66 -7.31
C THR A 10 -8.31 22.67 -8.47
N GLN A 11 -7.30 23.54 -8.40
CA GLN A 11 -6.23 23.59 -9.40
C GLN A 11 -5.40 22.31 -9.42
N ILE A 12 -5.00 21.81 -8.24
CA ILE A 12 -4.21 20.58 -8.10
C ILE A 12 -5.00 19.39 -8.68
N LYS A 13 -6.24 19.23 -8.27
CA LYS A 13 -7.13 18.15 -8.70
C LYS A 13 -7.38 18.17 -10.21
N SER A 14 -7.64 19.36 -10.75
CA SER A 14 -7.83 19.53 -12.20
C SER A 14 -6.58 19.16 -12.98
N PHE A 15 -5.40 19.56 -12.51
CA PHE A 15 -4.13 19.18 -13.15
C PHE A 15 -3.90 17.68 -13.11
N ILE A 16 -4.05 17.04 -11.95
CA ILE A 16 -3.86 15.59 -11.80
C ILE A 16 -4.76 14.83 -12.78
N LYS A 17 -6.02 15.22 -12.90
CA LYS A 17 -6.99 14.57 -13.79
C LYS A 17 -6.59 14.55 -15.27
N HIS A 18 -5.86 15.56 -15.72
CA HIS A 18 -5.50 15.76 -17.15
C HIS A 18 -4.00 15.57 -17.38
N SER A 19 -3.31 14.87 -16.50
CA SER A 19 -1.86 14.64 -16.59
C SER A 19 -1.53 13.23 -17.02
N ASN A 20 -0.30 13.03 -17.47
CA ASN A 20 0.30 11.74 -17.71
C ASN A 20 0.78 11.11 -16.39
N TYR A 21 0.56 9.82 -16.23
CA TYR A 21 0.88 9.04 -15.03
C TYR A 21 2.06 8.08 -15.20
N GLU A 22 2.71 8.05 -16.36
CA GLU A 22 3.73 7.03 -16.70
C GLU A 22 4.89 6.92 -15.71
N SER A 23 5.23 8.01 -15.03
CA SER A 23 6.28 8.02 -14.00
C SER A 23 5.73 8.19 -12.57
N ALA A 24 4.41 8.12 -12.40
CA ALA A 24 3.78 8.43 -11.12
C ALA A 24 3.93 7.30 -10.09
N SER A 25 4.44 7.65 -8.93
CA SER A 25 4.52 6.80 -7.76
C SER A 25 3.17 6.66 -7.05
N TYR A 26 2.91 5.54 -6.40
CA TYR A 26 1.71 5.24 -5.62
C TYR A 26 0.38 5.46 -6.38
N LEU A 27 0.37 5.28 -7.69
CA LEU A 27 -0.80 5.51 -8.51
C LEU A 27 -2.03 4.70 -8.04
N TYR A 28 -1.84 3.46 -7.59
CA TYR A 28 -2.90 2.61 -7.04
C TYR A 28 -3.50 3.11 -5.71
N LYS A 29 -2.91 4.14 -5.10
CA LYS A 29 -3.45 4.81 -3.92
C LYS A 29 -4.18 6.11 -4.26
N LEU A 30 -4.15 6.51 -5.52
CA LEU A 30 -4.96 7.64 -5.97
C LEU A 30 -6.43 7.20 -5.93
N PRO A 31 -7.29 7.88 -5.16
CA PRO A 31 -8.69 7.51 -5.08
C PRO A 31 -9.37 7.55 -6.44
N GLN A 32 -10.21 6.57 -6.72
CA GLN A 32 -10.99 6.55 -7.96
C GLN A 32 -12.20 7.51 -7.90
N GLN A 33 -12.72 7.74 -6.70
CA GLN A 33 -13.83 8.67 -6.49
C GLN A 33 -13.32 10.11 -6.37
N TYR A 34 -13.97 10.99 -7.11
CA TYR A 34 -13.54 12.38 -7.24
C TYR A 34 -13.49 13.16 -5.91
N ASN A 35 -14.36 12.83 -4.95
CA ASN A 35 -14.41 13.51 -3.65
C ASN A 35 -13.31 13.03 -2.67
N GLU A 36 -12.84 11.80 -2.80
CA GLU A 36 -11.79 11.24 -1.94
C GLU A 36 -10.40 11.83 -2.25
N ILE A 37 -10.21 12.32 -3.49
CA ILE A 37 -8.96 13.00 -3.88
C ILE A 37 -8.76 14.28 -3.07
N ASP A 38 -9.84 14.98 -2.69
CA ASP A 38 -9.76 16.21 -1.91
C ASP A 38 -9.14 15.98 -0.54
N VAL A 39 -9.47 14.87 0.13
CA VAL A 39 -8.87 14.49 1.41
C VAL A 39 -7.37 14.24 1.25
N LEU A 40 -6.98 13.47 0.24
CA LEU A 40 -5.58 13.19 -0.05
C LEU A 40 -4.77 14.46 -0.33
N ILE A 41 -5.32 15.40 -1.12
CA ILE A 41 -4.67 16.67 -1.43
C ILE A 41 -4.57 17.54 -0.18
N THR A 42 -5.64 17.60 0.64
CA THR A 42 -5.65 18.37 1.90
C THR A 42 -4.55 17.89 2.84
N ASP A 43 -4.44 16.58 3.06
CA ASP A 43 -3.37 15.99 3.88
C ASP A 43 -1.98 16.30 3.31
N ALA A 44 -1.84 16.29 1.98
CA ALA A 44 -0.57 16.61 1.32
C ALA A 44 -0.19 18.10 1.43
N ILE A 45 -1.16 19.03 1.37
CA ILE A 45 -0.92 20.48 1.50
C ILE A 45 -0.36 20.81 2.88
N GLU A 46 -0.84 20.14 3.94
CA GLU A 46 -0.41 20.37 5.30
C GLU A 46 1.06 19.99 5.55
N SER A 47 1.53 18.88 4.99
CA SER A 47 2.93 18.43 5.12
C SER A 47 3.24 17.19 4.27
N PRO A 48 4.34 17.19 3.55
CA PRO A 48 5.37 18.21 3.30
C PRO A 48 4.97 19.26 2.27
N GLY A 49 3.85 19.09 1.59
CA GLY A 49 3.30 20.03 0.62
C GLY A 49 3.11 19.44 -0.77
N VAL A 50 2.44 20.21 -1.60
CA VAL A 50 2.23 19.99 -3.02
C VAL A 50 3.09 20.95 -3.79
N PHE A 51 4.03 20.47 -4.60
CA PHE A 51 4.98 21.28 -5.34
C PHE A 51 4.78 21.12 -6.85
N SER A 52 4.92 22.21 -7.57
CA SER A 52 4.76 22.23 -9.02
C SER A 52 5.92 22.91 -9.73
N ILE A 53 6.12 22.50 -10.98
CA ILE A 53 6.92 23.21 -11.96
C ILE A 53 6.00 24.08 -12.77
N LYS A 54 6.31 25.39 -12.86
CA LYS A 54 5.61 26.34 -13.73
C LYS A 54 6.51 26.88 -14.80
N GLU A 55 5.98 27.00 -16.01
CA GLU A 55 6.57 27.72 -17.14
C GLU A 55 5.48 28.61 -17.76
N ASN A 56 5.80 29.90 -17.92
CA ASN A 56 4.84 30.92 -18.44
C ASN A 56 3.46 30.82 -17.73
N ASP A 57 3.50 30.79 -16.39
CA ASP A 57 2.33 30.65 -15.51
C ASP A 57 1.51 29.35 -15.66
N SER A 58 1.93 28.46 -16.55
CA SER A 58 1.29 27.16 -16.74
C SER A 58 1.99 26.08 -15.91
N ILE A 59 1.21 25.25 -15.21
CA ILE A 59 1.73 24.08 -14.49
C ILE A 59 2.16 23.03 -15.52
N LYS A 60 3.38 22.52 -15.35
CA LYS A 60 4.00 21.47 -16.19
C LYS A 60 4.12 20.13 -15.50
N ALA A 61 4.38 20.14 -14.20
CA ALA A 61 4.39 18.92 -13.39
C ALA A 61 3.96 19.24 -11.95
N ILE A 62 3.41 18.23 -11.27
CA ILE A 62 3.08 18.26 -9.84
C ILE A 62 3.63 17.03 -9.16
N ILE A 63 4.21 17.22 -7.98
CA ILE A 63 4.53 16.17 -7.02
C ILE A 63 3.87 16.50 -5.69
N LEU A 64 3.32 15.50 -5.03
CA LEU A 64 2.74 15.69 -3.71
C LEU A 64 3.23 14.58 -2.76
N SER A 65 3.27 14.91 -1.48
CA SER A 65 3.69 13.97 -0.48
C SER A 65 2.89 14.18 0.80
N PHE A 66 2.58 13.12 1.50
CA PHE A 66 1.85 13.18 2.75
C PHE A 66 2.50 12.29 3.81
N ALA A 67 2.42 12.76 5.05
CA ALA A 67 2.90 12.02 6.21
C ALA A 67 1.98 10.81 6.49
N TYR A 68 2.59 9.69 6.85
CA TYR A 68 1.84 8.50 7.27
C TYR A 68 2.37 7.91 8.59
N ASP A 69 3.52 8.40 9.04
CA ASP A 69 4.15 8.08 10.32
C ASP A 69 5.12 9.23 10.64
N LYS A 70 5.68 9.28 11.84
CA LYS A 70 6.63 10.31 12.22
C LYS A 70 7.82 10.33 11.26
N ASN A 71 8.06 11.47 10.63
CA ASN A 71 9.13 11.70 9.63
C ASN A 71 9.13 10.70 8.45
N LYS A 72 8.00 10.05 8.17
CA LYS A 72 7.85 9.14 7.01
C LYS A 72 6.73 9.60 6.09
N PHE A 73 7.08 9.72 4.84
CA PHE A 73 6.23 10.30 3.81
C PHE A 73 6.03 9.33 2.65
N LYS A 74 4.85 9.37 2.03
CA LYS A 74 4.57 8.74 0.73
C LYS A 74 4.55 9.82 -0.33
N VAL A 75 5.27 9.60 -1.40
CA VAL A 75 5.33 10.52 -2.55
C VAL A 75 4.41 10.01 -3.65
N ILE A 76 3.44 10.84 -4.04
CA ILE A 76 2.56 10.55 -5.17
C ILE A 76 2.93 11.46 -6.34
N GLY A 77 2.98 10.90 -7.55
CA GLY A 77 3.47 11.57 -8.73
C GLY A 77 4.93 11.20 -9.04
N PRO A 78 5.65 11.95 -9.91
CA PRO A 78 5.20 13.18 -10.53
C PRO A 78 4.06 12.96 -11.54
N PHE A 79 3.09 13.86 -11.53
CA PHE A 79 2.08 14.03 -12.57
C PHE A 79 2.59 15.06 -13.57
N VAL A 80 2.57 14.75 -14.85
CA VAL A 80 3.23 15.54 -15.88
C VAL A 80 2.21 15.94 -16.96
N ALA A 81 2.23 17.18 -17.42
CA ALA A 81 1.37 17.61 -18.52
C ALA A 81 1.70 16.83 -19.80
N ASP A 82 0.71 16.44 -20.60
CA ASP A 82 0.86 15.57 -21.78
C ASP A 82 1.92 16.07 -22.79
N ASN A 83 2.06 17.40 -22.92
CA ASN A 83 2.98 18.04 -23.85
C ASN A 83 4.31 18.49 -23.19
N TYR A 84 4.65 17.95 -22.03
CA TYR A 84 5.85 18.32 -21.30
C TYR A 84 6.72 17.10 -21.02
N VAL A 85 8.02 17.22 -21.25
CA VAL A 85 9.00 16.20 -20.91
C VAL A 85 9.72 16.62 -19.64
N LEU A 86 9.45 15.91 -18.56
CA LEU A 86 10.12 16.16 -17.28
C LEU A 86 11.55 15.59 -17.34
N SER A 87 12.55 16.49 -17.39
CA SER A 87 13.95 16.05 -17.34
C SER A 87 14.31 15.55 -15.93
N VAL A 88 15.34 14.73 -15.88
CA VAL A 88 15.85 14.13 -14.63
C VAL A 88 16.33 15.22 -13.67
N GLU A 89 17.02 16.24 -14.17
CA GLU A 89 17.55 17.36 -13.40
C GLU A 89 16.43 18.25 -12.87
N THR A 90 15.38 18.43 -13.66
CA THR A 90 14.20 19.20 -13.23
C THR A 90 13.44 18.47 -12.14
N PHE A 91 13.29 17.14 -12.27
CA PHE A 91 12.69 16.32 -11.20
C PHE A 91 13.53 16.37 -9.90
N GLU A 92 14.86 16.25 -10.02
CA GLU A 92 15.76 16.35 -8.86
C GLU A 92 15.57 17.68 -8.12
N THR A 93 15.52 18.79 -8.86
CA THR A 93 15.31 20.12 -8.28
C THR A 93 13.95 20.23 -7.62
N LEU A 94 12.89 19.72 -8.26
CA LEU A 94 11.53 19.68 -7.70
C LEU A 94 11.49 18.89 -6.39
N PHE A 95 12.09 17.70 -6.39
CA PHE A 95 12.12 16.83 -5.21
C PHE A 95 12.96 17.44 -4.07
N LYS A 96 14.13 17.99 -4.37
CA LYS A 96 14.97 18.70 -3.39
C LYS A 96 14.23 19.88 -2.76
N THR A 97 13.48 20.65 -3.56
CA THR A 97 12.69 21.78 -3.02
C THR A 97 11.60 21.27 -2.07
N MET A 98 10.89 20.20 -2.39
CA MET A 98 9.89 19.60 -1.52
C MET A 98 10.48 19.08 -0.20
N THR A 99 11.69 18.52 -0.26
CA THR A 99 12.32 17.89 0.92
C THR A 99 13.14 18.85 1.78
N SER A 100 13.47 20.05 1.28
CA SER A 100 14.40 21.00 1.94
C SER A 100 13.98 21.44 3.34
N ASN A 101 12.68 21.54 3.60
CA ASN A 101 12.11 21.97 4.87
C ASN A 101 11.71 20.80 5.79
N GLN A 102 12.07 19.58 5.43
CA GLN A 102 11.72 18.40 6.21
C GLN A 102 12.83 18.01 7.19
N PRO A 103 12.52 17.28 8.27
CA PRO A 103 13.51 16.82 9.23
C PRO A 103 14.66 16.06 8.57
N ASP A 104 15.86 16.15 9.16
CA ASP A 104 17.05 15.47 8.66
C ASP A 104 16.93 13.94 8.60
N ASP A 105 16.04 13.37 9.43
CA ASP A 105 15.72 11.95 9.45
C ASP A 105 14.45 11.58 8.65
N ALA A 106 14.01 12.48 7.78
CA ALA A 106 12.84 12.22 6.94
C ALA A 106 13.10 11.08 5.94
N VAL A 107 12.09 10.24 5.77
CA VAL A 107 12.10 9.11 4.84
C VAL A 107 10.96 9.27 3.85
N PHE A 108 11.29 9.35 2.57
CA PHE A 108 10.32 9.44 1.49
C PHE A 108 10.22 8.11 0.75
N ASN A 109 9.02 7.58 0.68
CA ASN A 109 8.75 6.28 0.07
C ASN A 109 8.04 6.45 -1.27
N PHE A 110 8.46 5.64 -2.23
CA PHE A 110 7.91 5.57 -3.58
C PHE A 110 7.43 4.14 -3.86
N SER A 111 6.48 4.00 -4.77
CA SER A 111 5.94 2.72 -5.19
C SER A 111 5.53 2.75 -6.65
N PHE A 112 6.16 1.94 -7.46
CA PHE A 112 5.91 1.86 -8.90
C PHE A 112 5.46 0.46 -9.28
N GLU A 113 4.57 0.37 -10.24
CA GLU A 113 4.19 -0.91 -10.84
C GLU A 113 5.36 -1.44 -11.68
N GLU A 114 5.63 -2.74 -11.60
CA GLU A 114 6.63 -3.37 -12.46
C GLU A 114 6.21 -3.28 -13.93
N GLY A 115 7.20 -3.13 -14.80
CA GLY A 115 6.95 -2.88 -16.23
C GLY A 115 7.04 -1.40 -16.61
N ILE A 116 6.73 -0.48 -15.70
CA ILE A 116 7.00 0.94 -15.88
C ILE A 116 8.51 1.18 -15.74
N GLN A 117 9.14 1.80 -16.76
CA GLN A 117 10.59 2.04 -16.74
C GLN A 117 10.94 3.51 -16.47
N GLN A 118 9.99 4.41 -16.66
CA GLN A 118 10.17 5.87 -16.65
C GLN A 118 10.62 6.40 -15.28
N TYR A 119 10.31 5.70 -14.18
CA TYR A 119 10.74 6.09 -12.85
C TYR A 119 12.23 5.82 -12.55
N LYS A 120 12.86 4.89 -13.24
CA LYS A 120 14.24 4.45 -12.91
C LYS A 120 15.27 5.58 -12.92
N PRO A 121 15.33 6.43 -13.97
CA PRO A 121 16.22 7.58 -13.96
C PRO A 121 15.92 8.56 -12.84
N LEU A 122 14.62 8.75 -12.50
CA LEU A 122 14.20 9.64 -11.44
C LEU A 122 14.66 9.15 -10.05
N MET A 123 14.52 7.85 -9.79
CA MET A 123 15.00 7.26 -8.53
C MET A 123 16.53 7.30 -8.43
N LYS A 124 17.22 7.12 -9.55
CA LYS A 124 18.69 7.17 -9.61
C LYS A 124 19.23 8.57 -9.28
N VAL A 125 18.65 9.63 -9.85
CA VAL A 125 19.16 10.99 -9.67
C VAL A 125 18.99 11.47 -8.22
N ILE A 126 17.88 11.13 -7.56
CA ILE A 126 17.66 11.45 -6.14
C ILE A 126 18.34 10.45 -5.18
N GLN A 127 19.09 9.47 -5.69
CA GLN A 127 19.75 8.42 -4.92
C GLN A 127 18.80 7.61 -4.02
N ALA A 128 17.54 7.44 -4.44
CA ALA A 128 16.61 6.58 -3.74
C ALA A 128 17.02 5.11 -3.88
N SER A 129 17.05 4.39 -2.76
CA SER A 129 17.43 2.97 -2.73
C SER A 129 16.21 2.06 -2.86
N TYR A 130 16.39 0.92 -3.54
CA TYR A 130 15.39 -0.16 -3.51
C TYR A 130 15.14 -0.60 -2.05
N ASN A 131 13.88 -0.77 -1.70
CA ASN A 131 13.47 -1.18 -0.37
C ASN A 131 12.96 -2.63 -0.37
N PHE A 132 11.89 -2.90 -1.09
CA PHE A 132 11.31 -4.24 -1.30
C PHE A 132 10.29 -4.21 -2.45
N THR A 133 9.81 -5.39 -2.83
CA THR A 133 8.66 -5.53 -3.76
C THR A 133 7.48 -6.11 -2.99
N ASP A 134 6.29 -5.52 -3.19
CA ASP A 134 5.01 -6.09 -2.77
C ASP A 134 4.33 -6.74 -3.98
N TYR A 135 3.82 -7.94 -3.78
CA TYR A 135 2.93 -8.61 -4.70
C TYR A 135 1.47 -8.34 -4.33
N TYR A 136 0.68 -7.96 -5.31
CA TYR A 136 -0.76 -7.94 -5.26
C TYR A 136 -1.25 -9.26 -5.86
N ILE A 137 -1.80 -10.12 -5.02
CA ILE A 137 -2.19 -11.48 -5.36
C ILE A 137 -3.70 -11.56 -5.31
N GLU A 138 -4.32 -12.10 -6.36
CA GLU A 138 -5.78 -12.22 -6.45
C GLU A 138 -6.22 -13.60 -6.91
N ALA A 139 -7.42 -14.02 -6.48
CA ALA A 139 -8.17 -15.14 -7.00
C ALA A 139 -9.54 -14.65 -7.48
N ARG A 140 -10.01 -15.18 -8.63
CA ARG A 140 -11.25 -14.74 -9.29
C ARG A 140 -12.32 -15.81 -9.35
N THR A 141 -12.03 -16.98 -8.83
CA THR A 141 -12.94 -18.12 -8.83
C THR A 141 -12.96 -18.77 -7.45
N ARG A 142 -14.10 -19.33 -7.12
CA ARG A 142 -14.26 -20.23 -5.97
C ARG A 142 -13.38 -21.47 -6.15
N LEU A 143 -13.01 -22.11 -5.03
CA LEU A 143 -12.41 -23.44 -5.06
C LEU A 143 -13.41 -24.47 -5.61
N GLU A 144 -12.93 -25.39 -6.44
CA GLU A 144 -13.77 -26.46 -7.02
C GLU A 144 -14.24 -27.46 -5.95
N GLU A 145 -13.40 -27.75 -4.96
CA GLU A 145 -13.70 -28.66 -3.86
C GLU A 145 -13.97 -27.90 -2.56
N ASP A 146 -15.04 -28.26 -1.87
CA ASP A 146 -15.34 -27.75 -0.54
C ASP A 146 -14.32 -28.27 0.47
N MET A 147 -13.50 -27.37 0.98
CA MET A 147 -12.53 -27.71 2.01
C MET A 147 -13.19 -27.65 3.40
N HIS A 148 -13.43 -28.83 3.97
CA HIS A 148 -13.88 -28.89 5.36
C HIS A 148 -12.77 -28.45 6.32
N GLN A 149 -12.98 -27.34 7.02
CA GLN A 149 -11.99 -26.71 7.89
C GLN A 149 -12.53 -26.53 9.32
N PRO A 150 -12.64 -27.62 10.09
CA PRO A 150 -13.30 -27.60 11.41
C PRO A 150 -12.56 -26.76 12.47
N ASN A 151 -11.31 -26.40 12.22
CA ASN A 151 -10.50 -25.58 13.11
C ASN A 151 -10.69 -24.08 12.92
N ILE A 152 -11.43 -23.64 11.88
CA ILE A 152 -11.66 -22.24 11.62
C ILE A 152 -13.04 -21.83 12.13
N ILE A 153 -13.05 -20.85 13.01
CA ILE A 153 -14.27 -20.32 13.62
C ILE A 153 -14.35 -18.80 13.44
N PRO A 154 -15.55 -18.21 13.38
CA PRO A 154 -15.71 -16.77 13.52
C PRO A 154 -15.12 -16.28 14.86
N TYR A 155 -14.72 -15.01 14.87
CA TYR A 155 -14.17 -14.42 16.08
C TYR A 155 -15.10 -14.60 17.29
N HIS A 156 -14.48 -14.96 18.40
CA HIS A 156 -15.12 -15.03 19.70
C HIS A 156 -14.31 -14.25 20.73
N LYS A 157 -14.98 -13.39 21.52
CA LYS A 157 -14.33 -12.46 22.48
C LYS A 157 -13.40 -13.13 23.50
N GLY A 158 -13.59 -14.42 23.78
CA GLY A 158 -12.69 -15.19 24.64
C GLY A 158 -11.27 -15.28 24.12
N PHE A 159 -11.05 -15.08 22.82
CA PHE A 159 -9.72 -15.11 22.18
C PHE A 159 -9.08 -13.72 22.00
N TYR A 160 -9.71 -12.63 22.47
CA TYR A 160 -9.21 -11.27 22.23
C TYR A 160 -7.74 -11.09 22.64
N ARG A 161 -7.35 -11.55 23.85
CA ARG A 161 -5.97 -11.41 24.34
C ARG A 161 -4.97 -12.14 23.45
N ALA A 162 -5.30 -13.35 23.01
CA ALA A 162 -4.44 -14.15 22.15
C ALA A 162 -4.34 -13.54 20.76
N PHE A 163 -5.45 -13.09 20.17
CA PHE A 163 -5.51 -12.37 18.91
C PHE A 163 -4.69 -11.07 18.97
N SER A 164 -4.95 -10.21 19.96
CA SER A 164 -4.26 -8.94 20.12
C SER A 164 -2.74 -9.12 20.21
N LYS A 165 -2.28 -10.10 21.01
CA LYS A 165 -0.85 -10.42 21.12
C LYS A 165 -0.26 -10.90 19.78
N LEU A 166 -0.96 -11.79 19.08
CA LEU A 166 -0.49 -12.31 17.79
C LEU A 166 -0.44 -11.19 16.72
N HIS A 167 -1.47 -10.36 16.65
CA HIS A 167 -1.57 -9.25 15.71
C HIS A 167 -0.45 -8.22 15.95
N THR A 168 -0.31 -7.70 17.16
CA THR A 168 0.70 -6.67 17.51
C THR A 168 2.14 -7.18 17.39
N THR A 169 2.36 -8.48 17.60
CA THR A 169 3.69 -9.08 17.41
C THR A 169 4.04 -9.20 15.92
N THR A 170 3.03 -9.47 15.08
CA THR A 170 3.23 -9.68 13.63
C THR A 170 3.29 -8.36 12.86
N PHE A 171 2.36 -7.44 13.16
CA PHE A 171 2.18 -6.18 12.44
C PHE A 171 2.56 -5.01 13.36
N LYS A 172 3.82 -4.58 13.28
CA LYS A 172 4.39 -3.58 14.20
C LYS A 172 4.09 -2.13 13.83
N TYR A 173 3.84 -1.85 12.54
CA TYR A 173 3.70 -0.48 12.02
C TYR A 173 2.56 -0.40 11.02
N GLN A 174 1.77 0.68 11.10
CA GLN A 174 0.72 1.02 10.13
C GLN A 174 -0.43 -0.01 9.98
N ALA A 175 -0.50 -1.00 10.83
CA ALA A 175 -1.67 -1.85 10.91
C ALA A 175 -2.75 -1.19 11.78
N GLN A 176 -4.01 -1.48 11.49
CA GLN A 176 -5.09 -1.17 12.42
C GLN A 176 -4.78 -1.79 13.78
N SER A 177 -5.17 -1.11 14.86
CA SER A 177 -5.01 -1.73 16.17
C SER A 177 -5.96 -2.93 16.32
N PRO A 178 -5.68 -3.88 17.22
CA PRO A 178 -6.62 -4.95 17.51
C PRO A 178 -8.01 -4.44 17.91
N GLN A 179 -8.08 -3.29 18.58
CA GLN A 179 -9.34 -2.67 18.97
C GLN A 179 -10.08 -2.12 17.75
N ASP A 180 -9.41 -1.41 16.85
CA ASP A 180 -10.03 -0.89 15.62
C ASP A 180 -10.60 -2.02 14.76
N ILE A 181 -9.90 -3.17 14.69
CA ILE A 181 -10.40 -4.37 14.01
C ILE A 181 -11.66 -4.89 14.71
N MET A 182 -11.69 -4.92 16.05
CA MET A 182 -12.89 -5.34 16.79
C MET A 182 -14.08 -4.42 16.58
N ASP A 183 -13.83 -3.12 16.59
CA ASP A 183 -14.86 -2.09 16.45
C ASP A 183 -15.42 -2.01 15.01
N SER A 184 -14.65 -2.52 14.03
CA SER A 184 -15.08 -2.57 12.63
C SER A 184 -15.88 -3.83 12.26
N LEU A 185 -15.96 -4.87 13.12
CA LEU A 185 -16.64 -6.11 12.79
C LEU A 185 -18.14 -5.90 12.56
N ASP A 186 -18.60 -6.26 11.36
CA ASP A 186 -19.99 -6.17 10.90
C ASP A 186 -20.26 -7.22 9.79
N ASP A 187 -21.31 -7.00 9.00
CA ASP A 187 -21.65 -7.90 7.87
C ASP A 187 -20.66 -7.86 6.69
N HIS A 188 -19.70 -6.93 6.70
CA HIS A 188 -18.69 -6.77 5.64
C HIS A 188 -17.25 -6.91 6.17
N HIS A 189 -17.07 -6.99 7.47
CA HIS A 189 -15.78 -7.07 8.13
C HIS A 189 -15.71 -8.30 9.02
N HIS A 190 -14.94 -9.31 8.62
CA HIS A 190 -14.94 -10.61 9.27
C HIS A 190 -13.56 -10.96 9.82
N LEU A 191 -13.53 -11.43 11.06
CA LEU A 191 -12.33 -11.98 11.69
C LEU A 191 -12.53 -13.48 11.94
N PHE A 192 -11.72 -14.29 11.28
CA PHE A 192 -11.69 -15.76 11.43
C PHE A 192 -10.48 -16.18 12.24
N LEU A 193 -10.69 -17.13 13.12
CA LEU A 193 -9.68 -17.68 14.03
C LEU A 193 -9.42 -19.13 13.70
N PHE A 194 -8.15 -19.50 13.55
CA PHE A 194 -7.74 -20.90 13.54
C PHE A 194 -7.47 -21.35 14.97
N VAL A 195 -8.34 -22.21 15.49
CA VAL A 195 -8.31 -22.70 16.87
C VAL A 195 -8.15 -24.21 16.85
N SER A 196 -7.15 -24.72 17.55
CA SER A 196 -6.97 -26.16 17.72
C SER A 196 -6.48 -26.42 19.14
N GLU A 197 -6.99 -27.46 19.78
CA GLU A 197 -6.68 -27.81 21.17
C GLU A 197 -6.96 -26.66 22.16
N GLY A 198 -8.01 -25.87 21.88
CA GLY A 198 -8.36 -24.69 22.69
C GLY A 198 -7.42 -23.49 22.56
N LEU A 199 -6.42 -23.54 21.67
CA LEU A 199 -5.43 -22.48 21.47
C LEU A 199 -5.61 -21.80 20.12
N LEU A 200 -5.49 -20.47 20.13
CA LEU A 200 -5.40 -19.67 18.90
C LEU A 200 -4.04 -19.91 18.24
N LYS A 201 -4.04 -20.50 17.04
CA LYS A 201 -2.84 -20.80 16.27
C LYS A 201 -2.66 -19.88 15.07
N GLY A 202 -3.72 -19.19 14.64
CA GLY A 202 -3.69 -18.22 13.52
C GLY A 202 -4.99 -17.45 13.43
N TYR A 203 -5.00 -16.42 12.58
CA TYR A 203 -6.20 -15.64 12.27
C TYR A 203 -6.13 -15.04 10.87
N LEU A 204 -7.30 -14.63 10.36
CA LEU A 204 -7.43 -13.89 9.11
C LEU A 204 -8.52 -12.84 9.28
N TYR A 205 -8.26 -11.61 8.83
CA TYR A 205 -9.21 -10.52 8.76
C TYR A 205 -9.53 -10.20 7.31
N LEU A 206 -10.83 -10.26 6.97
CA LEU A 206 -11.39 -10.11 5.64
C LEU A 206 -12.30 -8.88 5.61
N GLU A 207 -12.11 -8.00 4.63
CA GLU A 207 -12.97 -6.85 4.34
C GLU A 207 -13.68 -7.06 3.00
N ILE A 208 -14.99 -6.82 2.96
CA ILE A 208 -15.82 -6.95 1.75
C ILE A 208 -16.23 -5.55 1.29
N ASP A 209 -15.88 -5.18 0.08
CA ASP A 209 -16.40 -3.99 -0.61
C ASP A 209 -17.45 -4.43 -1.64
N SER A 210 -18.72 -4.41 -1.22
CA SER A 210 -19.85 -4.78 -2.07
C SER A 210 -20.07 -3.81 -3.22
N GLN A 211 -19.65 -2.53 -3.09
CA GLN A 211 -19.80 -1.55 -4.16
C GLN A 211 -18.83 -1.82 -5.31
N GLN A 212 -17.61 -2.25 -4.99
CA GLN A 212 -16.61 -2.64 -5.98
C GLN A 212 -16.67 -4.13 -6.33
N SER A 213 -17.51 -4.91 -5.66
CA SER A 213 -17.59 -6.37 -5.80
C SER A 213 -16.23 -7.05 -5.57
N ILE A 214 -15.51 -6.68 -4.51
CA ILE A 214 -14.20 -7.23 -4.16
C ILE A 214 -14.10 -7.57 -2.68
N ALA A 215 -13.21 -8.51 -2.33
CA ALA A 215 -12.84 -8.80 -0.95
C ALA A 215 -11.32 -8.67 -0.74
N GLU A 216 -10.90 -7.96 0.30
CA GLU A 216 -9.49 -7.84 0.70
C GLU A 216 -9.20 -8.68 1.94
N ILE A 217 -8.27 -9.61 1.84
CA ILE A 217 -7.66 -10.22 3.01
C ILE A 217 -6.61 -9.23 3.54
N LYS A 218 -7.02 -8.45 4.52
CA LYS A 218 -6.21 -7.34 5.06
C LYS A 218 -5.05 -7.81 5.91
N TYR A 219 -5.35 -8.76 6.80
CA TYR A 219 -4.38 -9.36 7.69
C TYR A 219 -4.59 -10.86 7.81
N PHE A 220 -3.51 -11.62 7.75
CA PHE A 220 -3.51 -13.02 8.17
C PHE A 220 -2.16 -13.37 8.79
N SER A 221 -2.18 -14.21 9.81
CA SER A 221 -0.98 -14.63 10.51
C SER A 221 -1.18 -15.97 11.19
N SER A 222 -0.09 -16.72 11.34
CA SER A 222 -0.01 -17.87 12.21
C SER A 222 1.04 -17.64 13.30
N HIS A 223 0.80 -18.20 14.48
CA HIS A 223 1.76 -18.14 15.58
C HIS A 223 3.09 -18.77 15.15
N VAL A 224 4.21 -18.25 15.65
CA VAL A 224 5.57 -18.64 15.24
C VAL A 224 5.81 -20.15 15.37
N ASP A 225 5.29 -20.77 16.43
CA ASP A 225 5.46 -22.22 16.70
C ASP A 225 4.69 -23.11 15.73
N TYR A 226 3.77 -22.53 14.97
CA TYR A 226 2.92 -23.24 14.00
C TYR A 226 3.18 -22.79 12.56
N ARG A 227 4.23 -22.02 12.32
CA ARG A 227 4.64 -21.66 10.96
C ARG A 227 4.97 -22.92 10.17
N LEU A 228 4.64 -22.91 8.88
CA LEU A 228 4.82 -24.02 7.93
C LEU A 228 3.90 -25.25 8.17
N LYS A 229 2.97 -25.21 9.13
CA LYS A 229 2.00 -26.29 9.37
C LYS A 229 0.72 -26.16 8.54
N GLY A 230 0.70 -25.33 7.50
CA GLY A 230 -0.44 -25.19 6.59
C GLY A 230 -1.51 -24.19 7.04
N ILE A 231 -1.47 -23.64 8.26
CA ILE A 231 -2.51 -22.77 8.83
C ILE A 231 -2.86 -21.58 7.92
N ALA A 232 -1.84 -20.91 7.37
CA ALA A 232 -2.07 -19.78 6.44
C ALA A 232 -2.81 -20.24 5.18
N PHE A 233 -2.50 -21.43 4.68
CA PHE A 233 -3.16 -22.01 3.52
C PHE A 233 -4.65 -22.31 3.81
N GLU A 234 -4.93 -22.94 4.95
CA GLU A 234 -6.30 -23.26 5.37
C GLU A 234 -7.12 -21.98 5.59
N LEU A 235 -6.55 -20.96 6.25
CA LEU A 235 -7.20 -19.66 6.46
C LEU A 235 -7.53 -18.96 5.14
N LEU A 236 -6.60 -18.97 4.17
CA LEU A 236 -6.82 -18.37 2.85
C LEU A 236 -7.87 -19.13 2.04
N ALA A 237 -7.82 -20.47 2.07
CA ALA A 237 -8.81 -21.32 1.41
C ALA A 237 -10.22 -21.06 1.99
N TYR A 238 -10.34 -21.00 3.31
CA TYR A 238 -11.59 -20.68 3.98
C TYR A 238 -12.10 -19.29 3.61
N ALA A 239 -11.25 -18.28 3.67
CA ALA A 239 -11.64 -16.91 3.34
C ALA A 239 -12.10 -16.77 1.89
N LEU A 240 -11.40 -17.46 0.96
CA LEU A 240 -11.76 -17.50 -0.45
C LEU A 240 -13.16 -18.13 -0.65
N GLN A 241 -13.38 -19.29 -0.07
CA GLN A 241 -14.66 -19.99 -0.13
C GLN A 241 -15.77 -19.17 0.51
N TYR A 242 -15.56 -18.68 1.73
CA TYR A 242 -16.51 -17.85 2.47
C TYR A 242 -16.92 -16.60 1.67
N ALA A 243 -15.97 -15.89 1.09
CA ALA A 243 -16.21 -14.66 0.37
C ALA A 243 -17.07 -14.91 -0.89
N PHE A 244 -16.74 -15.93 -1.70
CA PHE A 244 -17.51 -16.26 -2.91
C PHE A 244 -18.88 -16.90 -2.61
N ASP A 245 -19.03 -17.59 -1.48
CA ASP A 245 -20.30 -18.25 -1.14
C ASP A 245 -21.33 -17.28 -0.55
N ASN A 246 -20.87 -16.22 0.11
CA ASN A 246 -21.74 -15.32 0.86
C ASN A 246 -21.91 -13.94 0.22
N PHE A 247 -21.06 -13.56 -0.75
CA PHE A 247 -21.09 -12.23 -1.36
C PHE A 247 -20.96 -12.30 -2.88
N ASP A 248 -21.62 -11.37 -3.56
CA ASP A 248 -21.47 -11.18 -5.02
C ASP A 248 -20.18 -10.40 -5.33
N ILE A 249 -19.08 -11.11 -5.32
CA ILE A 249 -17.75 -10.53 -5.56
C ILE A 249 -17.12 -11.13 -6.83
N ARG A 250 -16.23 -10.34 -7.45
CA ARG A 250 -15.48 -10.74 -8.65
C ARG A 250 -14.10 -11.26 -8.34
N LYS A 251 -13.56 -10.91 -7.17
CA LYS A 251 -12.22 -11.35 -6.74
C LYS A 251 -12.01 -11.22 -5.24
N VAL A 252 -11.13 -12.05 -4.73
CA VAL A 252 -10.50 -11.94 -3.42
C VAL A 252 -9.03 -11.59 -3.64
N TYR A 253 -8.48 -10.65 -2.90
CA TYR A 253 -7.07 -10.26 -3.03
C TYR A 253 -6.39 -9.99 -1.69
N PHE A 254 -5.07 -10.00 -1.70
CA PHE A 254 -4.21 -9.57 -0.61
C PHE A 254 -2.85 -9.10 -1.10
N LYS A 255 -2.09 -8.41 -0.23
CA LYS A 255 -0.74 -7.92 -0.51
C LYS A 255 0.28 -8.65 0.34
N ILE A 256 1.38 -9.08 -0.27
CA ILE A 256 2.45 -9.80 0.41
C ILE A 256 3.82 -9.39 -0.12
N ARG A 257 4.82 -9.32 0.76
CA ARG A 257 6.21 -9.04 0.33
C ARG A 257 6.82 -10.23 -0.40
N ASN A 258 7.65 -9.95 -1.39
CA ASN A 258 8.32 -10.94 -2.24
C ASN A 258 9.26 -11.92 -1.50
N LYS A 259 9.58 -11.66 -0.23
CA LYS A 259 10.38 -12.58 0.61
C LYS A 259 9.74 -13.96 0.84
N ASN A 260 8.47 -14.11 0.47
CA ASN A 260 7.66 -15.28 0.73
C ASN A 260 7.37 -16.13 -0.52
N ASN A 261 8.29 -16.21 -1.49
CA ASN A 261 8.06 -16.90 -2.77
C ASN A 261 7.53 -18.34 -2.62
N LYS A 262 8.09 -19.13 -1.72
CA LYS A 262 7.59 -20.50 -1.45
C LYS A 262 6.14 -20.53 -0.94
N LEU A 263 5.73 -19.51 -0.22
CA LEU A 263 4.36 -19.39 0.26
C LEU A 263 3.42 -18.97 -0.88
N ILE A 264 3.88 -18.07 -1.73
CA ILE A 264 3.15 -17.59 -2.91
C ILE A 264 2.90 -18.74 -3.89
N GLU A 265 3.92 -19.57 -4.17
CA GLU A 265 3.77 -20.76 -5.02
C GLU A 265 2.68 -21.71 -4.49
N ARG A 266 2.59 -21.86 -3.16
CA ARG A 266 1.52 -22.67 -2.55
C ARG A 266 0.13 -22.04 -2.73
N PHE A 267 0.03 -20.72 -2.72
CA PHE A 267 -1.24 -20.02 -2.92
C PHE A 267 -1.76 -20.14 -4.36
N ASN A 268 -0.89 -20.39 -5.33
CA ASN A 268 -1.32 -20.73 -6.69
C ASN A 268 -2.21 -21.97 -6.71
N GLY A 269 -1.97 -22.95 -5.83
CA GLY A 269 -2.84 -24.12 -5.66
C GLY A 269 -4.26 -23.80 -5.16
N LEU A 270 -4.49 -22.59 -4.64
CA LEU A 270 -5.82 -22.07 -4.28
C LEU A 270 -6.41 -21.15 -5.35
N GLY A 271 -5.79 -21.05 -6.54
CA GLY A 271 -6.23 -20.15 -7.61
C GLY A 271 -5.78 -18.69 -7.42
N PHE A 272 -4.92 -18.39 -6.43
CA PHE A 272 -4.34 -17.06 -6.29
C PHE A 272 -3.15 -16.88 -7.24
N HIS A 273 -3.15 -15.79 -8.02
CA HIS A 273 -2.08 -15.44 -8.93
C HIS A 273 -1.57 -14.03 -8.66
N ILE A 274 -0.28 -13.78 -8.90
CA ILE A 274 0.27 -12.42 -8.86
C ILE A 274 -0.33 -11.65 -10.03
N ASN A 275 -1.05 -10.57 -9.73
CA ASN A 275 -1.65 -9.69 -10.73
C ASN A 275 -0.80 -8.43 -10.95
N TYR A 276 -0.26 -7.86 -9.86
CA TYR A 276 0.63 -6.70 -9.93
C TYR A 276 1.82 -6.88 -9.00
N GLU A 277 2.93 -6.32 -9.42
CA GLU A 277 4.14 -6.18 -8.62
C GLU A 277 4.44 -4.70 -8.42
N TYR A 278 4.61 -4.30 -7.16
CA TYR A 278 4.91 -2.93 -6.79
C TYR A 278 6.31 -2.83 -6.20
N ILE A 279 7.21 -2.23 -6.97
CA ILE A 279 8.59 -2.00 -6.55
C ILE A 279 8.65 -0.76 -5.67
N LYS A 280 9.15 -0.92 -4.45
CA LYS A 280 9.27 0.16 -3.47
C LYS A 280 10.69 0.70 -3.41
N PHE A 281 10.78 2.02 -3.41
CA PHE A 281 12.01 2.74 -3.17
C PHE A 281 11.88 3.61 -1.92
N LYS A 282 13.01 3.93 -1.29
CA LYS A 282 13.08 4.90 -0.21
C LYS A 282 14.23 5.87 -0.47
N PHE A 283 13.98 7.13 -0.13
CA PHE A 283 14.97 8.18 -0.02
C PHE A 283 15.07 8.57 1.47
N GLU A 284 16.30 8.68 1.99
CA GLU A 284 16.59 9.07 3.38
C GLU A 284 17.39 10.37 3.37
N SER A 285 16.87 11.43 3.99
CA SER A 285 17.49 12.77 3.96
C SER A 285 18.91 12.80 4.55
N ARG A 286 19.24 11.94 5.52
CA ARG A 286 20.59 11.86 6.14
C ARG A 286 21.67 11.42 5.16
N ASN A 287 21.34 10.51 4.24
CA ASN A 287 22.35 9.96 3.31
C ASN A 287 22.93 11.01 2.34
N VAL A 288 22.29 12.16 2.20
CA VAL A 288 22.73 13.24 1.30
C VAL A 288 23.69 14.19 2.01
N LYS A 289 23.52 14.42 3.31
CA LYS A 289 24.37 15.35 4.10
C LYS A 289 25.75 14.79 4.44
N ASP A 290 25.88 13.47 4.60
CA ASP A 290 27.16 12.80 4.87
C ASP A 290 28.11 12.75 3.67
N GLN A 291 27.63 13.11 2.46
CA GLN A 291 28.45 13.15 1.23
C GLN A 291 29.01 14.54 0.89
N THR A 292 28.70 15.57 1.66
CA THR A 292 29.42 16.84 1.59
C THR A 292 30.76 16.68 2.30
N ILE A 293 31.77 16.27 1.55
CA ILE A 293 33.17 16.21 1.98
C ILE A 293 33.58 17.61 2.44
N PRO A 294 34.14 17.78 3.64
CA PRO A 294 34.76 19.04 4.01
C PRO A 294 35.96 19.28 3.09
N GLU A 295 36.05 20.51 2.57
CA GLU A 295 37.19 21.00 1.82
C GLU A 295 38.49 20.93 2.63
#